data_a183faf437f8c726f2ce088f2afebf62
#
_entry.id   a183faf437f8c726f2ce088f2afebf62
#
_cell.length_a   1.000
_cell.length_b   1.000
_cell.length_c   1.000
_cell.angle_alpha   90.00
_cell.angle_beta   90.00
_cell.angle_gamma   90.00
#
_symmetry.space_group_name_H-M   'P 1'
#
loop_
_entity.id
_entity.type
_entity.pdbx_description
1 polymer ?
#
loop_
_entity_poly.entity_id
_entity_poly.type
_entity_poly.pdbx_seq_one_letter_code
_entity_poly.pdbx_strand_id
1 'polypeptide(L)'
;MEFPLVSIIVPMYNAAGCIARCVKSICAQSYKSIEIILLNDGSKDGTLSACRALAAQDHRIALVDKPNSGAADTRNQGLALAHGRYVQFVDSDDWLAPDFTEKLVTAAETHTADLVIAPFWMVYPKDYVEHIRPWEKVLGTVLRRNPPRTRAYGYLPAGVYTCLLYTSPSPRDGA
;
A
#
# COMPACT_ATOMS: atom_id res chain seq x y z
N MET A 1 -16.11 -18.31 -4.48
CA MET A 1 -15.99 -16.94 -3.95
C MET A 1 -15.00 -16.20 -4.82
N GLU A 2 -15.41 -15.05 -5.35
CA GLU A 2 -14.53 -14.19 -6.13
C GLU A 2 -13.57 -13.47 -5.16
N PHE A 3 -12.27 -13.61 -5.38
CA PHE A 3 -11.26 -12.92 -4.56
C PHE A 3 -11.13 -11.49 -5.08
N PRO A 4 -11.52 -10.45 -4.31
CA PRO A 4 -11.45 -9.08 -4.78
C PRO A 4 -10.03 -8.66 -5.12
N LEU A 5 -9.84 -7.94 -6.23
CA LEU A 5 -8.54 -7.41 -6.61
C LEU A 5 -8.08 -6.35 -5.59
N VAL A 6 -6.82 -6.42 -5.22
CA VAL A 6 -6.15 -5.42 -4.37
C VAL A 6 -5.08 -4.70 -5.19
N SER A 7 -5.17 -3.37 -5.27
CA SER A 7 -4.12 -2.54 -5.86
C SER A 7 -3.11 -2.16 -4.78
N ILE A 8 -1.89 -2.68 -4.88
CA ILE A 8 -0.80 -2.35 -3.97
C ILE A 8 0.03 -1.23 -4.60
N ILE A 9 -0.03 -0.05 -3.99
CA ILE A 9 0.61 1.18 -4.50
C ILE A 9 1.90 1.42 -3.71
N VAL A 10 3.02 1.52 -4.42
CA VAL A 10 4.35 1.75 -3.85
C VAL A 10 4.94 3.04 -4.43
N PRO A 11 4.77 4.18 -3.74
CA PRO A 11 5.48 5.41 -4.11
C PRO A 11 6.95 5.29 -3.73
N MET A 12 7.87 5.76 -4.59
CA MET A 12 9.29 5.64 -4.32
C MET A 12 10.08 6.85 -4.83
N TYR A 13 11.07 7.25 -4.05
CA TYR A 13 12.05 8.26 -4.40
C TYR A 13 13.40 7.93 -3.77
N ASN A 14 14.44 7.70 -4.59
CA ASN A 14 15.79 7.31 -4.16
C ASN A 14 15.79 6.09 -3.22
N ALA A 15 15.16 5.00 -3.63
CA ALA A 15 14.94 3.79 -2.86
C ALA A 15 15.77 2.58 -3.33
N ALA A 16 16.87 2.78 -4.09
CA ALA A 16 17.65 1.70 -4.69
C ALA A 16 18.11 0.63 -3.70
N GLY A 17 18.40 1.03 -2.44
CA GLY A 17 18.87 0.12 -1.38
C GLY A 17 17.79 -0.77 -0.77
N CYS A 18 16.51 -0.45 -0.92
CA CYS A 18 15.42 -1.11 -0.19
C CYS A 18 14.29 -1.64 -1.09
N ILE A 19 14.06 -1.03 -2.26
CA ILE A 19 12.91 -1.36 -3.12
C ILE A 19 12.83 -2.85 -3.52
N ALA A 20 13.96 -3.51 -3.72
CA ALA A 20 13.96 -4.92 -4.09
C ALA A 20 13.39 -5.81 -2.98
N ARG A 21 13.65 -5.51 -1.70
CA ARG A 21 13.08 -6.22 -0.55
C ARG A 21 11.59 -5.97 -0.46
N CYS A 22 11.16 -4.72 -0.59
CA CYS A 22 9.77 -4.32 -0.58
C CYS A 22 8.96 -5.09 -1.63
N VAL A 23 9.32 -4.97 -2.90
CA VAL A 23 8.60 -5.59 -4.02
C VAL A 23 8.61 -7.12 -3.92
N LYS A 24 9.72 -7.75 -3.56
CA LYS A 24 9.77 -9.20 -3.35
C LYS A 24 8.79 -9.67 -2.27
N SER A 25 8.63 -8.92 -1.18
CA SER A 25 7.66 -9.25 -0.12
C SER A 25 6.21 -9.13 -0.60
N ILE A 26 5.93 -8.19 -1.48
CA ILE A 26 4.61 -8.01 -2.11
C ILE A 26 4.34 -9.16 -3.10
N CYS A 27 5.29 -9.50 -3.97
CA CYS A 27 5.15 -10.60 -4.92
C CYS A 27 4.95 -11.96 -4.22
N ALA A 28 5.52 -12.13 -3.02
CA ALA A 28 5.45 -13.34 -2.21
C ALA A 28 4.16 -13.47 -1.37
N GLN A 29 3.24 -12.51 -1.42
CA GLN A 29 2.00 -12.58 -0.65
C GLN A 29 1.20 -13.85 -0.95
N SER A 30 0.57 -14.45 0.08
CA SER A 30 -0.33 -15.60 -0.06
C SER A 30 -1.56 -15.23 -0.91
N TYR A 31 -2.07 -14.01 -0.76
CA TYR A 31 -3.17 -13.48 -1.55
C TYR A 31 -2.71 -13.18 -2.98
N LYS A 32 -3.31 -13.85 -3.97
CA LYS A 32 -2.84 -13.81 -5.37
C LYS A 32 -3.54 -12.77 -6.25
N SER A 33 -4.77 -12.36 -5.88
CA SER A 33 -5.53 -11.35 -6.64
C SER A 33 -5.03 -9.94 -6.31
N ILE A 34 -3.81 -9.64 -6.77
CA ILE A 34 -3.15 -8.34 -6.57
C ILE A 34 -2.64 -7.78 -7.89
N GLU A 35 -2.68 -6.47 -8.04
CA GLU A 35 -1.86 -5.68 -8.96
C GLU A 35 -0.89 -4.81 -8.16
N ILE A 36 0.27 -4.54 -8.71
CA ILE A 36 1.35 -3.80 -8.03
C ILE A 36 1.67 -2.58 -8.87
N ILE A 37 1.47 -1.39 -8.31
CA ILE A 37 1.69 -0.12 -9.00
C ILE A 37 2.92 0.55 -8.37
N LEU A 38 4.05 0.47 -9.06
CA LEU A 38 5.31 1.10 -8.67
C LEU A 38 5.39 2.50 -9.28
N LEU A 39 5.49 3.55 -8.46
CA LEU A 39 5.58 4.92 -8.95
C LEU A 39 6.92 5.54 -8.57
N ASN A 40 7.81 5.66 -9.57
CA ASN A 40 9.08 6.35 -9.41
C ASN A 40 8.88 7.86 -9.53
N ASP A 41 9.06 8.56 -8.41
CA ASP A 41 8.88 10.02 -8.31
C ASP A 41 10.18 10.78 -8.66
N GLY A 42 10.72 10.49 -9.84
CA GLY A 42 11.91 11.16 -10.37
C GLY A 42 13.20 10.85 -9.60
N SER A 43 13.41 9.60 -9.20
CA SER A 43 14.64 9.17 -8.51
C SER A 43 15.88 9.43 -9.35
N LYS A 44 16.97 9.77 -8.66
CA LYS A 44 18.28 10.08 -9.26
C LYS A 44 19.33 8.98 -9.04
N ASP A 45 18.96 7.94 -8.31
CA ASP A 45 19.77 6.76 -8.02
C ASP A 45 19.38 5.55 -8.88
N GLY A 46 19.80 4.34 -8.52
CA GLY A 46 19.48 3.10 -9.21
C GLY A 46 18.03 2.59 -9.07
N THR A 47 17.12 3.32 -8.42
CA THR A 47 15.74 2.89 -8.15
C THR A 47 14.99 2.46 -9.42
N LEU A 48 14.97 3.32 -10.44
CA LEU A 48 14.25 3.03 -11.68
C LEU A 48 14.77 1.77 -12.37
N SER A 49 16.10 1.59 -12.40
CA SER A 49 16.72 0.40 -13.00
C SER A 49 16.33 -0.87 -12.26
N ALA A 50 16.35 -0.84 -10.91
CA ALA A 50 15.91 -1.96 -10.08
C ALA A 50 14.44 -2.30 -10.33
N CYS A 51 13.55 -1.29 -10.43
CA CYS A 51 12.13 -1.49 -10.68
C CYS A 51 11.84 -2.07 -12.06
N ARG A 52 12.57 -1.66 -13.09
CA ARG A 52 12.46 -2.25 -14.44
C ARG A 52 12.81 -3.73 -14.44
N ALA A 53 13.88 -4.11 -13.73
CA ALA A 53 14.26 -5.50 -13.59
C ALA A 53 13.21 -6.35 -12.83
N LEU A 54 12.57 -5.79 -11.82
CA LEU A 54 11.50 -6.46 -11.07
C LEU A 54 10.22 -6.59 -11.91
N ALA A 55 9.82 -5.52 -12.62
CA ALA A 55 8.65 -5.55 -13.49
C ALA A 55 8.78 -6.55 -14.66
N ALA A 56 9.99 -6.80 -15.14
CA ALA A 56 10.24 -7.82 -16.15
C ALA A 56 10.05 -9.26 -15.64
N GLN A 57 10.04 -9.47 -14.31
CA GLN A 57 9.91 -10.79 -13.68
C GLN A 57 8.50 -11.13 -13.22
N ASP A 58 7.63 -10.12 -13.04
CA ASP A 58 6.26 -10.33 -12.55
C ASP A 58 5.28 -9.42 -13.33
N HIS A 59 4.40 -10.04 -14.12
CA HIS A 59 3.44 -9.35 -14.97
C HIS A 59 2.37 -8.54 -14.20
N ARG A 60 2.24 -8.76 -12.89
CA ARG A 60 1.34 -8.00 -12.03
C ARG A 60 1.87 -6.61 -11.70
N ILE A 61 3.13 -6.31 -12.06
CA ILE A 61 3.78 -5.04 -11.77
C ILE A 61 3.59 -4.06 -12.94
N ALA A 62 2.92 -2.96 -12.66
CA ALA A 62 2.90 -1.77 -13.51
C ALA A 62 3.90 -0.74 -12.96
N LEU A 63 4.86 -0.31 -13.78
CA LEU A 63 5.86 0.68 -13.41
C LEU A 63 5.57 2.01 -14.09
N VAL A 64 5.45 3.06 -13.31
CA VAL A 64 5.29 4.45 -13.75
C VAL A 64 6.53 5.25 -13.36
N ASP A 65 7.13 5.90 -14.34
CA ASP A 65 8.26 6.82 -14.14
C ASP A 65 7.79 8.26 -14.43
N LYS A 66 7.94 9.16 -13.48
CA LYS A 66 7.43 10.53 -13.57
C LYS A 66 8.39 11.56 -12.98
N PRO A 67 8.29 12.83 -13.38
CA PRO A 67 8.97 13.91 -12.67
C PRO A 67 8.57 13.97 -11.19
N ASN A 68 9.50 14.39 -10.34
CA ASN A 68 9.23 14.51 -8.91
C ASN A 68 8.12 15.54 -8.64
N SER A 69 7.09 15.11 -7.92
CA SER A 69 5.95 15.94 -7.50
C SER A 69 5.59 15.75 -6.02
N GLY A 70 6.37 14.93 -5.32
CA GLY A 70 6.20 14.64 -3.90
C GLY A 70 5.27 13.45 -3.61
N ALA A 71 5.40 12.94 -2.40
CA ALA A 71 4.78 11.68 -1.99
C ALA A 71 3.24 11.70 -2.05
N ALA A 72 2.62 12.85 -1.72
CA ALA A 72 1.14 12.96 -1.73
C ALA A 72 0.58 12.87 -3.15
N ASP A 73 1.17 13.62 -4.09
CA ASP A 73 0.76 13.59 -5.49
C ASP A 73 1.03 12.21 -6.12
N THR A 74 2.16 11.60 -5.79
CA THR A 74 2.52 10.26 -6.25
C THR A 74 1.51 9.21 -5.77
N ARG A 75 1.05 9.28 -4.50
CA ARG A 75 -0.02 8.40 -4.02
C ARG A 75 -1.35 8.65 -4.73
N ASN A 76 -1.71 9.92 -5.00
CA ASN A 76 -2.91 10.27 -5.74
C ASN A 76 -2.89 9.72 -7.18
N GLN A 77 -1.73 9.79 -7.85
CA GLN A 77 -1.58 9.19 -9.17
C GLN A 77 -1.72 7.66 -9.11
N GLY A 78 -1.16 7.01 -8.08
CA GLY A 78 -1.37 5.60 -7.85
C GLY A 78 -2.84 5.23 -7.66
N LEU A 79 -3.59 6.04 -6.91
CA LEU A 79 -5.04 5.86 -6.75
C LEU A 79 -5.80 5.98 -8.09
N ALA A 80 -5.40 6.91 -8.95
CA ALA A 80 -6.03 7.08 -10.26
C ALA A 80 -5.76 5.90 -11.21
N LEU A 81 -4.70 5.13 -10.98
CA LEU A 81 -4.31 3.97 -11.77
C LEU A 81 -4.82 2.65 -11.18
N ALA A 82 -5.34 2.66 -9.96
CA ALA A 82 -5.80 1.48 -9.25
C ALA A 82 -7.12 0.94 -9.84
N HIS A 83 -7.17 -0.36 -10.12
CA HIS A 83 -8.36 -1.07 -10.60
C HIS A 83 -8.97 -1.97 -9.53
N GLY A 84 -8.25 -2.22 -8.45
CA GLY A 84 -8.69 -3.09 -7.36
C GLY A 84 -9.87 -2.52 -6.59
N ARG A 85 -10.71 -3.43 -6.08
CA ARG A 85 -11.75 -3.07 -5.10
C ARG A 85 -11.16 -2.50 -3.81
N TYR A 86 -9.95 -2.95 -3.46
CA TYR A 86 -9.19 -2.46 -2.33
C TYR A 86 -7.88 -1.84 -2.77
N VAL A 87 -7.44 -0.83 -2.04
CA VAL A 87 -6.13 -0.19 -2.22
C VAL A 87 -5.31 -0.37 -0.95
N GLN A 88 -4.07 -0.80 -1.12
CA GLN A 88 -3.07 -0.91 -0.07
C GLN A 88 -1.85 -0.06 -0.42
N PHE A 89 -1.46 0.85 0.47
CA PHE A 89 -0.21 1.59 0.33
C PHE A 89 0.91 0.87 1.07
N VAL A 90 2.08 0.79 0.43
CA VAL A 90 3.31 0.24 1.02
C VAL A 90 4.44 1.21 0.73
N ASP A 91 5.13 1.69 1.74
CA ASP A 91 6.29 2.55 1.54
C ASP A 91 7.49 1.72 1.05
N SER A 92 8.32 2.32 0.19
CA SER A 92 9.37 1.60 -0.55
C SER A 92 10.48 0.99 0.33
N ASP A 93 10.61 1.43 1.58
CA ASP A 93 11.56 0.94 2.58
C ASP A 93 10.97 -0.13 3.52
N ASP A 94 9.67 -0.39 3.42
CA ASP A 94 8.96 -1.40 4.19
C ASP A 94 8.88 -2.77 3.49
N TRP A 95 8.43 -3.79 4.23
CA TRP A 95 8.12 -5.12 3.69
C TRP A 95 6.95 -5.75 4.42
N LEU A 96 6.24 -6.62 3.73
CA LEU A 96 5.04 -7.28 4.22
C LEU A 96 5.34 -8.68 4.74
N ALA A 97 4.64 -9.08 5.81
CA ALA A 97 4.57 -10.49 6.19
C ALA A 97 3.85 -11.30 5.10
N PRO A 98 4.16 -12.59 4.90
CA PRO A 98 3.67 -13.38 3.75
C PRO A 98 2.14 -13.46 3.61
N ASP A 99 1.41 -13.38 4.69
CA ASP A 99 -0.06 -13.50 4.75
C ASP A 99 -0.77 -12.17 5.06
N PHE A 100 -0.03 -11.06 4.97
CA PHE A 100 -0.51 -9.77 5.44
C PHE A 100 -1.73 -9.26 4.65
N THR A 101 -1.63 -9.24 3.32
CA THR A 101 -2.73 -8.79 2.44
C THR A 101 -3.96 -9.67 2.58
N GLU A 102 -3.78 -10.99 2.72
CA GLU A 102 -4.89 -11.94 2.94
C GLU A 102 -5.64 -11.65 4.24
N LYS A 103 -4.92 -11.38 5.32
CA LYS A 103 -5.52 -11.00 6.61
C LYS A 103 -6.30 -9.69 6.54
N LEU A 104 -5.77 -8.69 5.83
CA LEU A 104 -6.47 -7.41 5.65
C LEU A 104 -7.76 -7.59 4.85
N VAL A 105 -7.72 -8.32 3.72
CA VAL A 105 -8.89 -8.58 2.90
C VAL A 105 -9.93 -9.39 3.69
N THR A 106 -9.50 -10.44 4.38
CA THR A 106 -10.40 -11.25 5.22
C THR A 106 -11.09 -10.40 6.27
N ALA A 107 -10.38 -9.52 6.94
CA ALA A 107 -10.97 -8.60 7.92
C ALA A 107 -11.96 -7.62 7.27
N ALA A 108 -11.60 -7.04 6.12
CA ALA A 108 -12.48 -6.13 5.38
C ALA A 108 -13.80 -6.81 4.96
N GLU A 109 -13.73 -8.01 4.38
CA GLU A 109 -14.90 -8.75 3.93
C GLU A 109 -15.76 -9.25 5.11
N THR A 110 -15.14 -9.79 6.17
CA THR A 110 -15.85 -10.30 7.35
C THR A 110 -16.63 -9.20 8.06
N HIS A 111 -16.06 -8.02 8.15
CA HIS A 111 -16.67 -6.91 8.90
C HIS A 111 -17.35 -5.88 8.00
N THR A 112 -17.36 -6.08 6.68
CA THR A 112 -17.86 -5.09 5.70
C THR A 112 -17.21 -3.73 5.97
N ALA A 113 -15.89 -3.72 6.16
CA ALA A 113 -15.15 -2.54 6.57
C ALA A 113 -14.62 -1.75 5.36
N ASP A 114 -14.78 -0.43 5.38
CA ASP A 114 -14.21 0.47 4.38
C ASP A 114 -12.72 0.70 4.60
N LEU A 115 -12.23 0.51 5.82
CA LEU A 115 -10.84 0.72 6.22
C LEU A 115 -10.43 -0.34 7.23
N VAL A 116 -9.30 -1.00 6.96
CA VAL A 116 -8.64 -1.93 7.90
C VAL A 116 -7.26 -1.41 8.23
N ILE A 117 -6.96 -1.34 9.51
CA ILE A 117 -5.66 -0.92 10.05
C ILE A 117 -5.07 -2.09 10.82
N ALA A 118 -3.83 -2.45 10.52
CA ALA A 118 -3.13 -3.53 11.19
C ALA A 118 -1.95 -3.01 12.03
N PRO A 119 -1.55 -3.72 13.07
CA PRO A 119 -0.30 -3.46 13.77
C PRO A 119 0.91 -3.74 12.87
N PHE A 120 2.03 -3.11 13.15
CA PHE A 120 3.27 -3.28 12.42
C PHE A 120 4.48 -3.33 13.35
N TRP A 121 5.61 -3.78 12.82
CA TRP A 121 6.88 -3.83 13.52
C TRP A 121 7.77 -2.69 13.02
N MET A 122 8.28 -1.87 13.93
CA MET A 122 9.38 -0.97 13.61
C MET A 122 10.70 -1.70 13.81
N VAL A 123 11.50 -1.76 12.76
CA VAL A 123 12.82 -2.39 12.77
C VAL A 123 13.87 -1.28 12.70
N TYR A 124 14.64 -1.13 13.77
CA TYR A 124 15.69 -0.12 13.88
C TYR A 124 17.07 -0.70 13.52
N PRO A 125 18.06 0.15 13.17
CA PRO A 125 19.45 -0.29 13.07
C PRO A 125 19.90 -0.97 14.38
N LYS A 126 20.69 -2.04 14.28
CA LYS A 126 21.16 -2.91 15.38
C LYS A 126 20.13 -3.93 15.87
N ASP A 127 19.21 -4.37 15.00
CA ASP A 127 18.22 -5.42 15.27
C ASP A 127 17.28 -5.17 16.45
N TYR A 128 17.14 -3.91 16.88
CA TYR A 128 16.09 -3.54 17.79
C TYR A 128 14.75 -3.55 17.06
N VAL A 129 13.78 -4.29 17.60
CA VAL A 129 12.45 -4.45 17.00
C VAL A 129 11.40 -4.03 18.01
N GLU A 130 10.52 -3.13 17.61
CA GLU A 130 9.39 -2.67 18.40
C GLU A 130 8.07 -3.02 17.71
N HIS A 131 7.12 -3.57 18.46
CA HIS A 131 5.78 -3.86 17.96
C HIS A 131 4.86 -2.66 18.21
N ILE A 132 4.51 -1.97 17.14
CA ILE A 132 3.60 -0.83 17.20
C ILE A 132 2.18 -1.32 16.97
N ARG A 133 1.33 -1.11 17.97
CA ARG A 133 -0.11 -1.31 17.89
C ARG A 133 -0.76 0.07 17.75
N PRO A 134 -1.11 0.49 16.52
CA PRO A 134 -1.83 1.74 16.36
C PRO A 134 -3.16 1.60 17.12
N TRP A 135 -3.36 2.48 18.08
CA TRP A 135 -4.61 2.62 18.85
C TRP A 135 -5.16 1.33 19.49
N GLU A 136 -4.61 0.92 20.61
CA GLU A 136 -5.19 -0.17 21.44
C GLU A 136 -6.69 0.02 21.75
N LYS A 137 -7.18 1.27 21.72
CA LYS A 137 -8.59 1.63 21.92
C LYS A 137 -9.46 1.47 20.68
N VAL A 138 -8.89 1.26 19.49
CA VAL A 138 -9.62 1.16 18.20
C VAL A 138 -9.62 -0.27 17.66
N LEU A 139 -8.84 -1.17 18.24
CA LEU A 139 -8.86 -2.59 17.90
C LEU A 139 -10.26 -3.17 18.15
N GLY A 140 -10.93 -3.58 17.06
CA GLY A 140 -12.32 -4.05 17.10
C GLY A 140 -13.36 -2.99 16.74
N THR A 141 -12.97 -1.76 16.45
CA THR A 141 -13.90 -0.73 15.95
C THR A 141 -13.89 -0.73 14.43
N VAL A 142 -15.00 -1.10 13.82
CA VAL A 142 -15.23 -0.94 12.38
C VAL A 142 -15.49 0.54 12.12
N LEU A 143 -14.56 1.22 11.48
CA LEU A 143 -14.77 2.59 11.02
C LEU A 143 -15.64 2.53 9.75
N ARG A 144 -16.93 2.76 9.89
CA ARG A 144 -17.85 2.89 8.76
C ARG A 144 -17.83 4.32 8.25
N ARG A 145 -17.69 4.47 6.94
CA ARG A 145 -17.82 5.73 6.24
C ARG A 145 -19.26 6.23 6.39
N ASN A 146 -19.46 7.36 7.04
CA ASN A 146 -20.73 8.11 6.99
C ASN A 146 -20.57 9.28 6.03
N PRO A 147 -21.54 9.68 5.25
CA PRO A 147 -21.66 9.69 3.80
C PRO A 147 -20.67 10.60 3.05
N PRO A 148 -20.75 10.67 1.69
CA PRO A 148 -19.63 10.97 0.80
C PRO A 148 -19.26 12.45 0.80
N ARG A 149 -18.38 12.88 1.61
CA ARG A 149 -17.62 14.14 1.48
C ARG A 149 -16.56 14.22 2.56
N THR A 150 -15.39 13.76 2.22
CA THR A 150 -14.13 14.45 2.52
C THR A 150 -13.00 13.55 2.11
N ARG A 151 -12.08 14.11 1.35
CA ARG A 151 -10.75 13.57 1.17
C ARG A 151 -10.19 13.34 2.57
N ALA A 152 -10.31 12.13 3.07
CA ALA A 152 -9.82 11.78 4.41
C ALA A 152 -8.30 11.60 4.39
N TYR A 153 -7.59 12.64 3.99
CA TYR A 153 -6.21 12.87 4.37
C TYR A 153 -6.19 13.79 5.60
N GLY A 154 -7.02 13.50 6.57
CA GLY A 154 -7.00 14.15 7.86
C GLY A 154 -6.04 13.42 8.77
N TYR A 155 -4.83 13.95 8.95
CA TYR A 155 -3.94 13.76 10.07
C TYR A 155 -3.92 12.35 10.70
N LEU A 156 -3.34 11.39 10.01
CA LEU A 156 -2.65 10.30 10.67
C LEU A 156 -1.23 10.80 10.96
N PRO A 157 -0.70 10.62 12.18
CA PRO A 157 0.65 11.05 12.51
C PRO A 157 1.66 10.46 11.52
N ALA A 158 2.66 11.24 11.13
CA ALA A 158 3.75 10.76 10.29
C ALA A 158 4.31 9.46 10.86
N GLY A 159 4.36 8.38 10.07
CA GLY A 159 4.84 7.06 10.48
C GLY A 159 3.80 5.96 10.58
N VAL A 160 2.50 6.24 10.39
CA VAL A 160 1.41 5.23 10.55
C VAL A 160 0.89 4.70 9.20
N TYR A 161 1.50 5.07 8.08
CA TYR A 161 0.92 4.83 6.74
C TYR A 161 1.21 3.47 6.11
N THR A 162 1.95 2.60 6.77
CA THR A 162 2.53 1.41 6.13
C THR A 162 1.60 0.22 5.98
N CYS A 163 0.40 0.25 6.55
CA CYS A 163 -0.42 -0.96 6.62
C CYS A 163 -1.93 -0.66 6.56
N LEU A 164 -2.38 0.10 5.57
CA LEU A 164 -3.79 0.44 5.40
C LEU A 164 -4.38 -0.20 4.15
N LEU A 165 -5.54 -0.83 4.30
CA LEU A 165 -6.38 -1.28 3.20
C LEU A 165 -7.60 -0.37 3.12
N TYR A 166 -7.87 0.19 1.94
CA TYR A 166 -9.00 1.07 1.67
C TYR A 166 -9.89 0.45 0.59
N THR A 167 -11.20 0.72 0.66
CA THR A 167 -12.06 0.54 -0.52
C THR A 167 -11.67 1.57 -1.57
N SER A 168 -11.41 1.11 -2.79
CA SER A 168 -11.19 2.02 -3.92
C SER A 168 -12.44 2.87 -4.15
N PRO A 169 -12.32 4.19 -4.32
CA PRO A 169 -13.44 4.98 -4.78
C PRO A 169 -13.85 4.46 -6.16
N SER A 170 -15.10 4.02 -6.30
CA SER A 170 -15.62 3.60 -7.60
C SER A 170 -15.46 4.75 -8.61
N PRO A 171 -14.95 4.50 -9.85
CA PRO A 171 -14.93 5.51 -10.90
C PRO A 171 -16.32 6.05 -11.26
N ARG A 172 -17.39 5.40 -10.76
CA ARG A 172 -18.79 5.77 -11.01
C ARG A 172 -19.37 6.73 -9.98
N ASP A 173 -18.67 7.01 -8.87
CA ASP A 173 -19.18 7.89 -7.81
C ASP A 173 -18.81 9.38 -8.02
N GLY A 174 -18.29 9.73 -9.20
CA GLY A 174 -17.83 11.05 -9.59
C GLY A 174 -18.58 11.69 -10.77
N ALA A 175 -19.80 11.22 -11.08
CA ALA A 175 -20.66 11.85 -12.11
C ALA A 175 -21.88 12.49 -11.47
#